data_348faca118b56ec3a10852db07b91eff
#
_entry.id   348faca118b56ec3a10852db07b91eff
#
_cell.length_a   1.000
_cell.length_b   1.000
_cell.length_c   1.000
_cell.angle_alpha   90.00
_cell.angle_beta   90.00
_cell.angle_gamma   90.00
#
_symmetry.space_group_name_H-M   'P 1'
#
loop_
_entity.id
_entity.type
_entity.pdbx_description
1 polymer ?
#
loop_
_entity_poly.entity_id
_entity_poly.type
_entity_poly.pdbx_seq_one_letter_code
_entity_poly.pdbx_strand_id
1 'polypeptide(L)'
;HAYAYFNNSLISRLLKKWAHKYQFLEWELEETGEAVEQYLTEFNKHFGRYFIDKKSEKWINEETGEIRDEPPVEEEKVKRAKKDPKLKKLYKKLSTVLHPDKGGSDKDFSTLKEYYDKNNLFGIIKLAADNNVNVILEDDDKALAEKSILSIQNTIQNHRNTLAWHYCTGDKNKKTQVIKMIEAQLQIKIDPK
;
A
#
# COMPACT_ATOMS: atom_id res chain seq x y z
N HIS A 1 19.51 -24.38 28.30
CA HIS A 1 20.08 -23.16 27.64
C HIS A 1 20.28 -23.34 26.12
N ALA A 2 20.57 -24.54 25.60
CA ALA A 2 20.76 -24.77 24.14
C ALA A 2 19.46 -24.60 23.31
N TYR A 3 18.31 -24.96 23.85
CA TYR A 3 17.01 -24.82 23.18
C TYR A 3 16.62 -23.35 22.93
N ALA A 4 16.97 -22.44 23.84
CA ALA A 4 16.68 -21.01 23.68
C ALA A 4 17.53 -20.35 22.57
N TYR A 5 18.79 -20.80 22.41
CA TYR A 5 19.68 -20.30 21.35
C TYR A 5 19.28 -20.79 19.95
N PHE A 6 18.81 -22.04 19.85
CA PHE A 6 18.35 -22.60 18.58
C PHE A 6 17.05 -21.91 18.09
N ASN A 7 16.13 -21.65 19.00
CA ASN A 7 14.89 -20.92 18.67
C ASN A 7 15.15 -19.47 18.21
N ASN A 8 16.05 -18.75 18.87
CA ASN A 8 16.40 -17.38 18.47
C ASN A 8 17.05 -17.31 17.08
N SER A 9 17.85 -18.29 16.70
CA SER A 9 18.48 -18.35 15.36
C SER A 9 17.46 -18.64 14.26
N LEU A 10 16.48 -19.49 14.50
CA LEU A 10 15.42 -19.85 13.55
C LEU A 10 14.42 -18.68 13.40
N ILE A 11 14.02 -18.07 14.49
CA ILE A 11 13.15 -16.88 14.52
C ILE A 11 13.84 -15.71 13.79
N SER A 12 15.13 -15.49 14.04
CA SER A 12 15.90 -14.46 13.35
C SER A 12 15.97 -14.68 11.82
N ARG A 13 16.11 -15.92 11.36
CA ARG A 13 16.11 -16.26 9.92
C ARG A 13 14.73 -16.08 9.28
N LEU A 14 13.67 -16.49 9.94
CA LEU A 14 12.29 -16.31 9.49
C LEU A 14 11.95 -14.81 9.36
N LEU A 15 12.36 -14.02 10.33
CA LEU A 15 12.18 -12.58 10.31
C LEU A 15 12.89 -11.89 9.17
N LYS A 16 14.15 -12.24 8.91
CA LYS A 16 14.88 -11.71 7.75
C LYS A 16 14.16 -12.06 6.45
N LYS A 17 13.70 -13.30 6.31
CA LYS A 17 12.93 -13.73 5.13
C LYS A 17 11.65 -12.91 4.95
N TRP A 18 10.91 -12.66 6.03
CA TRP A 18 9.69 -11.87 5.98
C TRP A 18 9.96 -10.39 5.74
N ALA A 19 10.98 -9.82 6.35
CA ALA A 19 11.39 -8.44 6.12
C ALA A 19 11.74 -8.21 4.64
N HIS A 20 12.49 -9.13 4.03
CA HIS A 20 12.80 -9.05 2.60
C HIS A 20 11.54 -9.20 1.73
N LYS A 21 10.66 -10.17 2.06
CA LYS A 21 9.39 -10.34 1.32
C LYS A 21 8.51 -9.09 1.44
N TYR A 22 8.43 -8.51 2.63
CA TYR A 22 7.65 -7.31 2.89
C TYR A 22 8.21 -6.13 2.10
N GLN A 23 9.52 -5.91 2.12
CA GLN A 23 10.17 -4.85 1.36
C GLN A 23 9.96 -5.00 -0.15
N PHE A 24 10.06 -6.21 -0.67
CA PHE A 24 9.77 -6.47 -2.08
C PHE A 24 8.32 -6.10 -2.43
N LEU A 25 7.36 -6.49 -1.57
CA LEU A 25 5.96 -6.16 -1.77
C LEU A 25 5.66 -4.66 -1.61
N GLU A 26 6.38 -3.93 -0.76
CA GLU A 26 6.24 -2.47 -0.68
C GLU A 26 6.66 -1.81 -2.00
N TRP A 27 7.76 -2.22 -2.59
CA TRP A 27 8.18 -1.72 -3.91
C TRP A 27 7.18 -2.09 -5.01
N GLU A 28 6.70 -3.34 -5.02
CA GLU A 28 5.69 -3.78 -5.98
C GLU A 28 4.37 -3.01 -5.81
N LEU A 29 4.00 -2.66 -4.57
CA LEU A 29 2.83 -1.83 -4.27
C LEU A 29 3.00 -0.39 -4.79
N GLU A 30 4.17 0.20 -4.59
CA GLU A 30 4.51 1.53 -5.10
C GLU A 30 4.46 1.54 -6.64
N GLU A 31 5.16 0.61 -7.29
CA GLU A 31 5.17 0.45 -8.75
C GLU A 31 3.76 0.23 -9.33
N THR A 32 2.97 -0.66 -8.72
CA THR A 32 1.60 -0.90 -9.18
C THR A 32 0.66 0.27 -8.90
N GLY A 33 0.89 1.05 -7.83
CA GLY A 33 0.15 2.27 -7.52
C GLY A 33 0.37 3.34 -8.59
N GLU A 34 1.62 3.64 -8.92
CA GLU A 34 1.97 4.58 -9.98
C GLU A 34 1.41 4.15 -11.34
N ALA A 35 1.52 2.86 -11.67
CA ALA A 35 0.97 2.32 -12.90
C ALA A 35 -0.56 2.45 -12.97
N VAL A 36 -1.27 2.21 -11.86
CA VAL A 36 -2.73 2.36 -11.81
C VAL A 36 -3.14 3.81 -12.04
N GLU A 37 -2.45 4.79 -11.44
CA GLU A 37 -2.74 6.21 -11.66
C GLU A 37 -2.59 6.60 -13.14
N GLN A 38 -1.51 6.14 -13.79
CA GLN A 38 -1.30 6.36 -15.21
C GLN A 38 -2.39 5.68 -16.06
N TYR A 39 -2.73 4.43 -15.74
CA TYR A 39 -3.74 3.68 -16.47
C TYR A 39 -5.14 4.24 -16.26
N LEU A 40 -5.47 4.73 -15.07
CA LEU A 40 -6.73 5.42 -14.81
C LEU A 40 -6.84 6.71 -15.62
N THR A 41 -5.74 7.47 -15.70
CA THR A 41 -5.70 8.69 -16.54
C THR A 41 -5.95 8.36 -18.01
N GLU A 42 -5.26 7.35 -18.54
CA GLU A 42 -5.45 6.93 -19.93
C GLU A 42 -6.84 6.35 -20.18
N PHE A 43 -7.33 5.52 -19.28
CA PHE A 43 -8.66 4.94 -19.34
C PHE A 43 -9.75 6.03 -19.33
N ASN A 44 -9.60 7.02 -18.46
CA ASN A 44 -10.56 8.13 -18.35
C ASN A 44 -10.57 9.03 -19.60
N LYS A 45 -9.45 9.22 -20.29
CA LYS A 45 -9.42 9.91 -21.59
C LYS A 45 -10.30 9.21 -22.63
N HIS A 46 -10.32 7.87 -22.62
CA HIS A 46 -11.12 7.09 -23.57
C HIS A 46 -12.57 6.92 -23.14
N PHE A 47 -12.81 6.65 -21.87
CA PHE A 47 -14.10 6.20 -21.37
C PHE A 47 -14.75 7.15 -20.36
N GLY A 48 -14.03 8.12 -19.78
CA GLY A 48 -14.53 8.98 -18.71
C GLY A 48 -15.86 9.63 -19.04
N ARG A 49 -16.04 10.08 -20.30
CA ARG A 49 -17.29 10.68 -20.80
C ARG A 49 -18.53 9.78 -20.66
N TYR A 50 -18.36 8.46 -20.61
CA TYR A 50 -19.47 7.51 -20.50
C TYR A 50 -19.88 7.25 -19.05
N PHE A 51 -19.00 7.54 -18.10
CA PHE A 51 -19.26 7.37 -16.66
C PHE A 51 -19.82 8.61 -15.99
N ILE A 52 -19.96 9.72 -16.73
CA ILE A 52 -20.55 10.95 -16.19
C ILE A 52 -22.06 10.77 -16.18
N ASP A 53 -22.66 10.69 -15.00
CA ASP A 53 -24.10 10.84 -14.87
C ASP A 53 -24.46 12.29 -15.21
N LYS A 54 -25.26 12.49 -16.25
CA LYS A 54 -25.73 13.82 -16.70
C LYS A 54 -26.54 14.58 -15.63
N LYS A 55 -26.92 13.92 -14.54
CA LYS A 55 -27.61 14.51 -13.39
C LYS A 55 -26.67 14.93 -12.27
N SER A 56 -25.46 14.41 -12.21
CA SER A 56 -24.46 14.88 -11.27
C SER A 56 -23.51 15.82 -12.00
N GLU A 57 -23.39 17.08 -11.56
CA GLU A 57 -22.42 18.06 -12.07
C GLU A 57 -20.98 17.66 -11.70
N LYS A 58 -20.55 16.47 -12.13
CA LYS A 58 -19.19 15.98 -11.89
C LYS A 58 -18.25 16.56 -12.95
N TRP A 59 -17.23 17.23 -12.49
CA TRP A 59 -16.20 17.81 -13.34
C TRP A 59 -15.09 16.79 -13.59
N ILE A 60 -14.75 16.58 -14.87
CA ILE A 60 -13.53 15.88 -15.24
C ILE A 60 -12.51 16.95 -15.63
N ASN A 61 -11.36 16.93 -15.00
CA ASN A 61 -10.22 17.69 -15.50
C ASN A 61 -9.72 17.00 -16.77
N GLU A 62 -9.89 17.66 -17.92
CA GLU A 62 -9.53 17.12 -19.24
C GLU A 62 -8.01 16.87 -19.39
N GLU A 63 -7.17 17.57 -18.61
CA GLU A 63 -5.72 17.40 -18.64
C GLU A 63 -5.24 16.25 -17.76
N THR A 64 -5.84 16.05 -16.58
CA THR A 64 -5.40 15.07 -15.60
C THR A 64 -6.29 13.83 -15.52
N GLY A 65 -7.52 13.88 -16.08
CA GLY A 65 -8.50 12.80 -16.00
C GLY A 65 -9.12 12.63 -14.59
N GLU A 66 -8.86 13.55 -13.66
CA GLU A 66 -9.44 13.50 -12.32
C GLU A 66 -10.93 13.82 -12.36
N ILE A 67 -11.73 12.91 -11.79
CA ILE A 67 -13.15 13.13 -11.53
C ILE A 67 -13.26 13.74 -10.12
N ARG A 68 -13.69 14.99 -10.03
CA ARG A 68 -13.94 15.64 -8.74
C ARG A 68 -15.44 15.66 -8.47
N ASP A 69 -15.84 14.97 -7.42
CA ASP A 69 -17.07 15.27 -6.71
C ASP A 69 -16.86 16.56 -5.92
N GLU A 70 -17.88 17.40 -5.82
CA GLU A 70 -17.94 18.72 -5.17
C GLU A 70 -16.87 19.07 -4.13
N PRO A 71 -16.76 20.39 -3.78
CA PRO A 71 -15.59 21.04 -3.24
C PRO A 71 -14.97 20.28 -2.08
N PRO A 72 -13.67 20.46 -1.81
CA PRO A 72 -12.96 19.67 -0.82
C PRO A 72 -13.73 19.69 0.49
N VAL A 73 -14.42 18.60 0.76
CA VAL A 73 -14.93 18.32 2.10
C VAL A 73 -13.72 18.40 3.00
N GLU A 74 -13.74 19.33 3.96
CA GLU A 74 -12.74 19.41 5.00
C GLU A 74 -12.29 18.01 5.38
N GLU A 75 -10.98 17.78 5.34
CA GLU A 75 -10.37 16.51 5.71
C GLU A 75 -11.10 15.95 6.93
N GLU A 76 -11.99 14.98 6.72
CA GLU A 76 -12.53 14.20 7.81
C GLU A 76 -11.32 13.72 8.59
N LYS A 77 -11.16 14.22 9.81
CA LYS A 77 -10.12 13.75 10.75
C LYS A 77 -10.27 12.25 10.82
N VAL A 78 -9.52 11.56 9.98
CA VAL A 78 -9.45 10.09 9.96
C VAL A 78 -9.26 9.70 11.42
N LYS A 79 -10.29 9.10 12.02
CA LYS A 79 -10.24 8.64 13.41
C LYS A 79 -9.04 7.73 13.49
N ARG A 80 -7.94 8.23 14.05
CA ARG A 80 -6.66 7.51 14.12
C ARG A 80 -6.94 6.16 14.74
N ALA A 81 -6.85 5.10 13.94
CA ALA A 81 -7.04 3.73 14.40
C ALA A 81 -6.19 3.52 15.65
N LYS A 82 -6.74 2.87 16.68
CA LYS A 82 -5.98 2.60 17.91
C LYS A 82 -4.74 1.82 17.53
N LYS A 83 -3.57 2.43 17.77
CA LYS A 83 -2.28 1.81 17.46
C LYS A 83 -2.08 0.58 18.34
N ASP A 84 -1.55 -0.48 17.75
CA ASP A 84 -1.21 -1.70 18.43
C ASP A 84 -0.28 -1.42 19.64
N PRO A 85 -0.56 -1.97 20.82
CA PRO A 85 0.29 -1.77 22.01
C PRO A 85 1.76 -2.20 21.77
N LYS A 86 1.97 -3.22 20.97
CA LYS A 86 3.28 -3.74 20.61
C LYS A 86 4.04 -2.79 19.72
N LEU A 87 3.37 -2.23 18.72
CA LEU A 87 3.91 -1.17 17.87
C LEU A 87 4.37 0.02 18.72
N LYS A 88 3.56 0.44 19.70
CA LYS A 88 3.93 1.53 20.63
C LYS A 88 5.17 1.18 21.45
N LYS A 89 5.28 -0.05 21.94
CA LYS A 89 6.42 -0.53 22.74
C LYS A 89 7.70 -0.53 21.92
N LEU A 90 7.64 -1.03 20.68
CA LEU A 90 8.78 -1.04 19.76
C LEU A 90 9.18 0.36 19.34
N TYR A 91 8.22 1.21 18.98
CA TYR A 91 8.48 2.61 18.65
C TYR A 91 9.19 3.33 19.80
N LYS A 92 8.70 3.19 21.05
CA LYS A 92 9.33 3.82 22.22
C LYS A 92 10.76 3.33 22.43
N LYS A 93 11.00 2.02 22.28
CA LYS A 93 12.35 1.44 22.41
C LYS A 93 13.30 2.00 21.34
N LEU A 94 12.87 1.99 20.07
CA LEU A 94 13.69 2.49 18.96
C LEU A 94 13.89 4.00 19.01
N SER A 95 12.87 4.77 19.37
CA SER A 95 12.99 6.22 19.55
C SER A 95 14.08 6.60 20.55
N THR A 96 14.26 5.77 21.59
CA THR A 96 15.32 6.02 22.59
C THR A 96 16.72 5.79 22.01
N VAL A 97 16.87 4.87 21.07
CA VAL A 97 18.16 4.51 20.46
C VAL A 97 18.46 5.39 19.26
N LEU A 98 17.47 5.67 18.43
CA LEU A 98 17.63 6.37 17.15
C LEU A 98 17.45 7.89 17.28
N HIS A 99 17.21 8.42 18.47
CA HIS A 99 17.05 9.87 18.66
C HIS A 99 18.34 10.61 18.32
N PRO A 100 18.29 11.69 17.53
CA PRO A 100 19.46 12.47 17.15
C PRO A 100 20.31 12.94 18.34
N ASP A 101 19.65 13.37 19.43
CA ASP A 101 20.35 13.81 20.67
C ASP A 101 21.14 12.69 21.35
N LYS A 102 20.93 11.43 20.96
CA LYS A 102 21.65 10.26 21.47
C LYS A 102 22.62 9.66 20.44
N GLY A 103 22.90 10.40 19.37
CA GLY A 103 23.81 9.99 18.31
C GLY A 103 23.14 9.12 17.22
N GLY A 104 21.80 9.03 17.20
CA GLY A 104 21.06 8.39 16.12
C GLY A 104 21.02 9.27 14.86
N SER A 105 20.65 8.66 13.74
CA SER A 105 20.49 9.35 12.46
C SER A 105 19.14 10.05 12.37
N ASP A 106 19.09 11.31 11.94
CA ASP A 106 17.86 12.05 11.65
C ASP A 106 16.99 11.31 10.64
N LYS A 107 17.61 10.69 9.64
CA LYS A 107 16.94 9.89 8.62
C LYS A 107 16.22 8.69 9.23
N ASP A 108 16.93 7.92 10.07
CA ASP A 108 16.34 6.71 10.68
C ASP A 108 15.24 7.07 11.67
N PHE A 109 15.38 8.18 12.37
CA PHE A 109 14.34 8.66 13.29
C PHE A 109 13.09 9.15 12.54
N SER A 110 13.27 9.83 11.40
CA SER A 110 12.17 10.23 10.52
C SER A 110 11.47 9.03 9.94
N THR A 111 12.21 8.04 9.44
CA THR A 111 11.70 6.78 8.93
C THR A 111 10.93 6.00 10.00
N LEU A 112 11.43 5.98 11.24
CA LEU A 112 10.73 5.36 12.37
C LEU A 112 9.37 6.00 12.62
N LYS A 113 9.29 7.34 12.57
CA LYS A 113 8.02 8.08 12.71
C LYS A 113 7.03 7.71 11.62
N GLU A 114 7.50 7.70 10.38
CA GLU A 114 6.69 7.34 9.23
C GLU A 114 6.11 5.93 9.36
N TYR A 115 6.93 4.93 9.67
CA TYR A 115 6.47 3.56 9.90
C TYR A 115 5.48 3.45 11.06
N TYR A 116 5.72 4.22 12.13
CA TYR A 116 4.77 4.26 13.25
C TYR A 116 3.43 4.87 12.86
N ASP A 117 3.43 5.95 12.09
CA ASP A 117 2.20 6.63 11.66
C ASP A 117 1.39 5.77 10.68
N LYS A 118 2.05 5.02 9.82
CA LYS A 118 1.45 4.05 8.90
C LYS A 118 1.06 2.71 9.54
N ASN A 119 1.25 2.51 10.86
CA ASN A 119 1.07 1.21 11.54
C ASN A 119 1.94 0.08 10.92
N ASN A 120 3.07 0.43 10.36
CA ASN A 120 3.97 -0.51 9.69
C ASN A 120 4.92 -1.18 10.69
N LEU A 121 4.47 -2.27 11.30
CA LEU A 121 5.27 -3.05 12.25
C LEU A 121 6.54 -3.62 11.60
N PHE A 122 6.45 -4.05 10.34
CA PHE A 122 7.61 -4.61 9.63
C PHE A 122 8.69 -3.59 9.36
N GLY A 123 8.30 -2.39 8.91
CA GLY A 123 9.23 -1.30 8.73
C GLY A 123 9.98 -1.00 10.02
N ILE A 124 9.28 -1.00 11.16
CA ILE A 124 9.90 -0.80 12.48
C ILE A 124 10.84 -1.95 12.85
N ILE A 125 10.47 -3.21 12.59
CA ILE A 125 11.33 -4.38 12.85
C ILE A 125 12.57 -4.36 11.96
N LYS A 126 12.40 -4.03 10.68
CA LYS A 126 13.51 -3.88 9.74
C LYS A 126 14.48 -2.80 10.20
N LEU A 127 13.96 -1.62 10.54
CA LEU A 127 14.77 -0.52 11.04
C LEU A 127 15.52 -0.88 12.32
N ALA A 128 14.90 -1.67 13.20
CA ALA A 128 15.55 -2.22 14.39
C ALA A 128 16.72 -3.14 14.03
N ALA A 129 16.51 -4.04 13.05
CA ALA A 129 17.54 -4.96 12.59
C ALA A 129 18.70 -4.22 11.91
N ASP A 130 18.42 -3.22 11.08
CA ASP A 130 19.42 -2.42 10.38
C ASP A 130 20.30 -1.63 11.39
N ASN A 131 19.72 -1.23 12.51
CA ASN A 131 20.40 -0.53 13.60
C ASN A 131 20.89 -1.44 14.74
N ASN A 132 20.95 -2.75 14.53
CA ASN A 132 21.38 -3.74 15.53
C ASN A 132 20.62 -3.69 16.87
N VAL A 133 19.38 -3.20 16.85
CA VAL A 133 18.50 -3.20 18.02
C VAL A 133 17.81 -4.54 18.14
N ASN A 134 18.11 -5.28 19.20
CA ASN A 134 17.52 -6.60 19.40
C ASN A 134 16.01 -6.50 19.69
N VAL A 135 15.17 -7.06 18.82
CA VAL A 135 13.73 -7.16 18.97
C VAL A 135 13.37 -8.60 19.22
N ILE A 136 12.77 -8.88 20.39
CA ILE A 136 12.23 -10.19 20.70
C ILE A 136 10.84 -10.26 20.09
N LEU A 137 10.63 -11.20 19.20
CA LEU A 137 9.33 -11.46 18.57
C LEU A 137 8.71 -12.71 19.20
N GLU A 138 7.43 -12.63 19.45
CA GLU A 138 6.59 -13.69 19.98
C GLU A 138 5.80 -14.36 18.85
N ASP A 139 5.17 -15.48 19.10
CA ASP A 139 4.40 -16.21 18.06
C ASP A 139 3.25 -15.37 17.47
N ASP A 140 2.65 -14.48 18.26
CA ASP A 140 1.63 -13.55 17.79
C ASP A 140 2.14 -12.56 16.73
N ASP A 141 3.44 -12.27 16.73
CA ASP A 141 4.04 -11.38 15.72
C ASP A 141 4.11 -12.03 14.35
N LYS A 142 4.22 -13.35 14.32
CA LYS A 142 4.15 -14.12 13.09
C LYS A 142 2.80 -13.93 12.40
N ALA A 143 1.70 -14.11 13.15
CA ALA A 143 0.35 -13.95 12.61
C ALA A 143 0.12 -12.52 12.12
N LEU A 144 0.60 -11.51 12.87
CA LEU A 144 0.51 -10.11 12.47
C LEU A 144 1.32 -9.82 11.22
N ALA A 145 2.49 -10.43 11.11
CA ALA A 145 3.37 -10.38 9.95
C ALA A 145 2.69 -10.92 8.69
N GLU A 146 2.19 -12.13 8.78
CA GLU A 146 1.49 -12.79 7.68
C GLU A 146 0.26 -11.98 7.23
N LYS A 147 -0.50 -11.43 8.18
CA LYS A 147 -1.65 -10.57 7.90
C LYS A 147 -1.25 -9.29 7.15
N SER A 148 -0.16 -8.66 7.54
CA SER A 148 0.34 -7.45 6.86
C SER A 148 0.81 -7.75 5.44
N ILE A 149 1.54 -8.84 5.24
CA ILE A 149 1.96 -9.33 3.91
C ILE A 149 0.74 -9.61 3.03
N LEU A 150 -0.26 -10.31 3.57
CA LEU A 150 -1.48 -10.63 2.84
C LEU A 150 -2.26 -9.35 2.46
N SER A 151 -2.30 -8.38 3.36
CA SER A 151 -2.95 -7.09 3.09
C SER A 151 -2.32 -6.37 1.90
N ILE A 152 -0.98 -6.29 1.85
CA ILE A 152 -0.28 -5.67 0.71
C ILE A 152 -0.54 -6.45 -0.58
N GLN A 153 -0.42 -7.78 -0.54
CA GLN A 153 -0.69 -8.63 -1.71
C GLN A 153 -2.11 -8.43 -2.25
N ASN A 154 -3.11 -8.32 -1.37
CA ASN A 154 -4.49 -8.05 -1.76
C ASN A 154 -4.62 -6.65 -2.41
N THR A 155 -3.94 -5.64 -1.88
CA THR A 155 -3.96 -4.30 -2.48
C THR A 155 -3.33 -4.30 -3.88
N ILE A 156 -2.18 -4.94 -4.05
CA ILE A 156 -1.54 -5.12 -5.36
C ILE A 156 -2.49 -5.83 -6.34
N GLN A 157 -3.13 -6.90 -5.87
CA GLN A 157 -4.09 -7.64 -6.70
C GLN A 157 -5.31 -6.78 -7.06
N ASN A 158 -5.81 -5.95 -6.15
CA ASN A 158 -6.91 -5.03 -6.42
C ASN A 158 -6.50 -3.99 -7.48
N HIS A 159 -5.28 -3.44 -7.42
CA HIS A 159 -4.74 -2.57 -8.47
C HIS A 159 -4.78 -3.24 -9.84
N ARG A 160 -4.32 -4.50 -9.92
CA ARG A 160 -4.27 -5.29 -11.15
C ARG A 160 -5.64 -5.75 -11.65
N ASN A 161 -6.65 -5.78 -10.79
CA ASN A 161 -8.02 -6.17 -11.14
C ASN A 161 -8.90 -5.00 -11.64
N THR A 162 -8.35 -3.79 -11.73
CA THR A 162 -9.10 -2.64 -12.25
C THR A 162 -9.35 -2.76 -13.77
N LEU A 163 -10.47 -2.23 -14.24
CA LEU A 163 -10.76 -2.16 -15.69
C LEU A 163 -9.67 -1.40 -16.44
N ALA A 164 -9.16 -0.32 -15.84
CA ALA A 164 -8.08 0.48 -16.40
C ALA A 164 -6.80 -0.35 -16.61
N TRP A 165 -6.43 -1.15 -15.60
CA TRP A 165 -5.30 -2.07 -15.71
C TRP A 165 -5.47 -3.06 -16.86
N HIS A 166 -6.61 -3.75 -16.89
CA HIS A 166 -6.90 -4.74 -17.94
C HIS A 166 -6.96 -4.13 -19.33
N TYR A 167 -7.47 -2.91 -19.46
CA TYR A 167 -7.50 -2.19 -20.73
C TYR A 167 -6.11 -1.78 -21.19
N CYS A 168 -5.30 -1.18 -20.32
CA CYS A 168 -4.00 -0.65 -20.70
C CYS A 168 -2.95 -1.74 -20.94
N THR A 169 -2.96 -2.81 -20.12
CA THR A 169 -1.98 -3.91 -20.23
C THR A 169 -2.45 -5.06 -21.12
N GLY A 170 -3.73 -5.10 -21.47
CA GLY A 170 -4.32 -6.20 -22.22
C GLY A 170 -4.01 -6.15 -23.72
N ASP A 171 -4.02 -7.33 -24.33
CA ASP A 171 -4.03 -7.49 -25.77
C ASP A 171 -5.36 -7.01 -26.39
N LYS A 172 -5.48 -7.07 -27.71
CA LYS A 172 -6.67 -6.65 -28.45
C LYS A 172 -7.94 -7.36 -27.95
N ASN A 173 -7.86 -8.64 -27.59
CA ASN A 173 -9.00 -9.41 -27.12
C ASN A 173 -9.45 -8.96 -25.74
N LYS A 174 -8.52 -8.75 -24.82
CA LYS A 174 -8.81 -8.22 -23.48
C LYS A 174 -9.39 -6.81 -23.54
N LYS A 175 -8.82 -5.93 -24.38
CA LYS A 175 -9.38 -4.59 -24.61
C LYS A 175 -10.83 -4.67 -25.08
N THR A 176 -11.12 -5.54 -26.03
CA THR A 176 -12.49 -5.76 -26.53
C THR A 176 -13.42 -6.29 -25.43
N GLN A 177 -12.94 -7.18 -24.56
CA GLN A 177 -13.71 -7.66 -23.41
C GLN A 177 -14.03 -6.55 -22.42
N VAL A 178 -13.04 -5.69 -22.09
CA VAL A 178 -13.27 -4.54 -21.21
C VAL A 178 -14.32 -3.60 -21.80
N ILE A 179 -14.23 -3.28 -23.10
CA ILE A 179 -15.24 -2.46 -23.77
C ILE A 179 -16.64 -3.07 -23.64
N LYS A 180 -16.79 -4.36 -23.93
CA LYS A 180 -18.08 -5.07 -23.78
C LYS A 180 -18.60 -5.04 -22.34
N MET A 181 -17.72 -5.15 -21.34
CA MET A 181 -18.11 -5.03 -19.93
C MET A 181 -18.64 -3.65 -19.62
N ILE A 182 -17.99 -2.60 -20.12
CA ILE A 182 -18.44 -1.21 -19.94
C ILE A 182 -19.78 -0.98 -20.64
N GLU A 183 -19.93 -1.44 -21.88
CA GLU A 183 -21.19 -1.38 -22.64
C GLU A 183 -22.35 -2.05 -21.91
N ALA A 184 -22.10 -3.26 -21.36
CA ALA A 184 -23.10 -3.98 -20.60
C ALA A 184 -23.46 -3.29 -19.28
N GLN A 185 -22.48 -2.76 -18.56
CA GLN A 185 -22.69 -2.07 -17.28
C GLN A 185 -23.47 -0.75 -17.46
N LEU A 186 -23.16 0.03 -18.51
CA LEU A 186 -23.76 1.32 -18.76
C LEU A 186 -24.97 1.26 -19.70
N GLN A 187 -25.27 0.10 -20.27
CA GLN A 187 -26.32 -0.13 -21.27
C GLN A 187 -26.21 0.83 -22.49
N ILE A 188 -24.98 1.05 -22.95
CA ILE A 188 -24.65 1.91 -24.10
C ILE A 188 -23.84 1.14 -25.13
N LYS A 189 -23.71 1.71 -26.33
CA LYS A 189 -22.69 1.29 -27.29
C LYS A 189 -21.57 2.30 -27.32
N ILE A 190 -20.33 1.81 -27.31
CA ILE A 190 -19.13 2.62 -27.40
C ILE A 190 -18.67 2.61 -28.86
N ASP A 191 -18.64 3.77 -29.50
CA ASP A 191 -18.08 3.90 -30.84
C ASP A 191 -16.56 3.75 -30.78
N PRO A 192 -16.01 2.74 -31.46
CA PRO A 192 -14.56 2.62 -31.58
C PRO A 192 -14.04 3.78 -32.44
N LYS A 193 -13.29 4.67 -31.82
CA LYS A 193 -12.51 5.67 -32.56
C LYS A 193 -11.21 5.06 -33.04
#